data_fde636c30e917705e52dcdb93de437d5
#
_entry.id   fde636c30e917705e52dcdb93de437d5
#
_cell.length_a   1.000
_cell.length_b   1.000
_cell.length_c   1.000
_cell.angle_alpha   90.00
_cell.angle_beta   90.00
_cell.angle_gamma   90.00
#
_symmetry.space_group_name_H-M   'P 1'
#
loop_
_entity.id
_entity.type
_entity.pdbx_description
1 polymer ?
#
loop_
_entity_poly.entity_id
_entity_poly.type
_entity_poly.pdbx_seq_one_letter_code
_entity_poly.pdbx_strand_id
1 'polypeptide(L)'
;MPALNAGQIYPTLARLTRDELVTSEPVEGDARGKRVYRLTPAGQALLEEWVNRPVSGMRLKNEFLMKLVAVAAARLAEPGQLIEDQRHEYLQSLRDLDGLLQSARHGPTAQLLVEGSILHLRADLEWLDLIESRLVAEGRVV
;
A
#
# COMPACT_ATOMS: atom_id res chain seq x y z
N MET A 1 -4.13 0.25 8.51
CA MET A 1 -4.83 0.97 7.42
C MET A 1 -4.62 2.45 7.65
N PRO A 2 -4.15 3.21 6.65
CA PRO A 2 -4.12 4.67 6.79
C PRO A 2 -5.56 5.15 7.07
N ALA A 3 -5.71 6.01 8.06
CA ALA A 3 -6.99 6.62 8.38
C ALA A 3 -7.49 7.36 7.13
N LEU A 4 -8.69 7.01 6.66
CA LEU A 4 -9.32 7.71 5.55
C LEU A 4 -9.43 9.20 5.93
N ASN A 5 -8.73 10.05 5.19
CA ASN A 5 -8.78 11.48 5.43
C ASN A 5 -10.16 12.01 5.03
N ALA A 6 -10.92 12.51 6.01
CA ALA A 6 -12.25 13.07 5.78
C ALA A 6 -12.25 14.16 4.69
N GLY A 7 -11.14 14.90 4.55
CA GLY A 7 -10.95 15.89 3.49
C GLY A 7 -10.93 15.32 2.07
N GLN A 8 -10.68 14.02 1.90
CA GLN A 8 -10.71 13.34 0.59
C GLN A 8 -12.04 12.61 0.33
N ILE A 9 -12.74 12.20 1.38
CA ILE A 9 -13.98 11.43 1.25
C ILE A 9 -15.09 12.28 0.61
N TYR A 10 -15.35 13.47 1.12
CA TYR A 10 -16.44 14.31 0.64
C TYR A 10 -16.30 14.75 -0.82
N PRO A 11 -15.13 15.25 -1.29
CA PRO A 11 -14.94 15.55 -2.69
C PRO A 11 -15.09 14.34 -3.60
N THR A 12 -14.65 13.16 -3.16
CA THR A 12 -14.80 11.92 -3.91
C THR A 12 -16.27 11.52 -4.03
N LEU A 13 -17.03 11.53 -2.94
CA LEU A 13 -18.47 11.24 -2.95
C LEU A 13 -19.25 12.24 -3.79
N ALA A 14 -18.92 13.55 -3.73
CA ALA A 14 -19.54 14.57 -4.55
C ALA A 14 -19.30 14.32 -6.04
N ARG A 15 -18.07 13.91 -6.44
CA ARG A 15 -17.75 13.54 -7.82
C ARG A 15 -18.53 12.31 -8.26
N LEU A 16 -18.54 11.25 -7.46
CA LEU A 16 -19.30 10.04 -7.78
C LEU A 16 -20.81 10.30 -7.92
N THR A 17 -21.37 11.22 -7.11
CA THR A 17 -22.78 11.63 -7.23
C THR A 17 -23.03 12.41 -8.51
N ARG A 18 -22.14 13.37 -8.86
CA ARG A 18 -22.22 14.13 -10.10
C ARG A 18 -22.13 13.23 -11.33
N ASP A 19 -21.28 12.20 -11.27
CA ASP A 19 -21.06 11.25 -12.37
C ASP A 19 -22.12 10.12 -12.35
N GLU A 20 -23.21 10.28 -11.56
CA GLU A 20 -24.35 9.37 -11.42
C GLU A 20 -24.00 7.93 -11.05
N LEU A 21 -22.83 7.72 -10.43
CA LEU A 21 -22.35 6.40 -9.99
C LEU A 21 -22.87 6.02 -8.60
N VAL A 22 -23.26 7.01 -7.81
CA VAL A 22 -23.91 6.82 -6.51
C VAL A 22 -25.09 7.78 -6.35
N THR A 23 -26.12 7.33 -5.62
CA THR A 23 -27.17 8.20 -5.09
C THR A 23 -26.83 8.58 -3.65
N SER A 24 -27.39 9.70 -3.19
CA SER A 24 -27.16 10.22 -1.84
C SER A 24 -28.48 10.62 -1.21
N GLU A 25 -28.84 9.99 -0.10
CA GLU A 25 -30.08 10.24 0.64
C GLU A 25 -29.76 10.75 2.04
N PRO A 26 -30.48 11.76 2.55
CA PRO A 26 -30.35 12.16 3.94
C PRO A 26 -30.93 11.07 4.85
N VAL A 27 -30.33 10.91 6.04
CA VAL A 27 -30.88 10.02 7.06
C VAL A 27 -31.96 10.79 7.82
N GLU A 28 -33.20 10.32 7.76
CA GLU A 28 -34.32 10.94 8.51
C GLU A 28 -34.03 10.96 10.01
N GLY A 29 -34.27 12.10 10.66
CA GLY A 29 -34.07 12.27 12.08
C GLY A 29 -32.63 12.52 12.55
N ASP A 30 -31.68 12.60 11.70
CA ASP A 30 -30.28 12.93 12.09
C ASP A 30 -29.99 14.43 11.94
N ALA A 31 -29.99 15.14 13.08
CA ALA A 31 -29.67 16.56 13.17
C ALA A 31 -28.23 16.91 12.70
N ARG A 32 -27.36 15.92 12.52
CA ARG A 32 -25.94 16.09 12.09
C ARG A 32 -25.78 16.06 10.58
N GLY A 33 -26.87 15.93 9.81
CA GLY A 33 -26.85 15.93 8.35
C GLY A 33 -26.18 14.69 7.74
N LYS A 34 -26.25 13.54 8.42
CA LYS A 34 -25.74 12.27 7.91
C LYS A 34 -26.42 11.89 6.60
N ARG A 35 -25.65 11.41 5.64
CA ARG A 35 -26.15 10.93 4.36
C ARG A 35 -25.73 9.48 4.13
N VAL A 36 -26.59 8.72 3.49
CA VAL A 36 -26.30 7.36 3.01
C VAL A 36 -26.07 7.43 1.51
N TYR A 37 -25.02 6.79 1.06
CA TYR A 37 -24.67 6.67 -0.34
C TYR A 37 -24.90 5.24 -0.80
N ARG A 38 -25.52 5.07 -1.96
CA ARG A 38 -25.80 3.77 -2.58
C ARG A 38 -25.30 3.77 -4.01
N LEU A 39 -24.75 2.64 -4.45
CA LEU A 39 -24.39 2.48 -5.87
C LEU A 39 -25.65 2.53 -6.73
N THR A 40 -25.54 3.22 -7.86
CA THR A 40 -26.51 3.10 -8.96
C THR A 40 -26.20 1.84 -9.79
N PRO A 41 -27.10 1.40 -10.69
CA PRO A 41 -26.79 0.34 -11.64
C PRO A 41 -25.55 0.64 -12.49
N ALA A 42 -25.34 1.90 -12.90
CA ALA A 42 -24.14 2.34 -13.61
C ALA A 42 -22.89 2.25 -12.74
N GLY A 43 -22.98 2.67 -11.47
CA GLY A 43 -21.89 2.56 -10.50
C GLY A 43 -21.52 1.11 -10.21
N GLN A 44 -22.50 0.23 -10.13
CA GLN A 44 -22.26 -1.20 -9.93
C GLN A 44 -21.58 -1.83 -11.15
N ALA A 45 -22.04 -1.54 -12.36
CA ALA A 45 -21.42 -2.04 -13.60
C ALA A 45 -19.95 -1.57 -13.72
N LEU A 46 -19.67 -0.32 -13.40
CA LEU A 46 -18.29 0.21 -13.41
C LEU A 46 -17.41 -0.46 -12.36
N LEU A 47 -17.95 -0.73 -11.16
CA LEU A 47 -17.24 -1.45 -10.10
C LEU A 47 -16.95 -2.89 -10.52
N GLU A 48 -17.89 -3.59 -11.13
CA GLU A 48 -17.71 -4.95 -11.65
C GLU A 48 -16.65 -4.98 -12.76
N GLU A 49 -16.66 -4.02 -13.69
CA GLU A 49 -15.62 -3.89 -14.70
C GLU A 49 -14.24 -3.68 -14.06
N TRP A 50 -14.15 -2.80 -13.06
CA TRP A 50 -12.90 -2.52 -12.37
C TRP A 50 -12.37 -3.75 -11.60
N VAL A 51 -13.24 -4.50 -10.91
CA VAL A 51 -12.87 -5.71 -10.16
C VAL A 51 -12.37 -6.81 -11.11
N ASN A 52 -12.98 -6.95 -12.29
CA ASN A 52 -12.62 -7.98 -13.26
C ASN A 52 -11.37 -7.61 -14.10
N ARG A 53 -10.88 -6.37 -14.01
CA ARG A 53 -9.69 -5.93 -14.73
C ARG A 53 -8.43 -6.33 -13.96
N PRO A 54 -7.56 -7.19 -14.53
CA PRO A 54 -6.30 -7.54 -13.89
C PRO A 54 -5.44 -6.28 -13.62
N VAL A 55 -4.80 -6.25 -12.47
CA VAL A 55 -3.83 -5.19 -12.16
C VAL A 55 -2.52 -5.53 -12.84
N SER A 56 -2.12 -4.72 -13.83
CA SER A 56 -0.82 -4.84 -14.49
C SER A 56 0.14 -3.81 -13.91
N GLY A 57 1.40 -4.19 -13.81
CA GLY A 57 2.46 -3.23 -13.52
C GLY A 57 3.55 -3.80 -12.63
N MET A 58 4.80 -3.56 -13.02
CA MET A 58 5.94 -3.78 -12.14
C MET A 58 5.94 -2.69 -11.05
N ARG A 59 6.21 -3.07 -9.82
CA ARG A 59 6.41 -2.13 -8.69
C ARG A 59 7.78 -1.44 -8.78
N LEU A 60 8.07 -0.78 -9.91
CA LEU A 60 9.33 -0.03 -10.07
C LEU A 60 9.39 1.27 -9.25
N LYS A 61 8.25 1.73 -8.72
CA LYS A 61 8.20 2.92 -7.84
C LYS A 61 8.38 2.50 -6.38
N ASN A 62 9.58 2.08 -6.04
CA ASN A 62 10.00 1.84 -4.68
C ASN A 62 10.91 3.01 -4.26
N GLU A 63 10.55 3.72 -3.19
CA GLU A 63 11.33 4.84 -2.67
C GLU A 63 12.77 4.43 -2.32
N PHE A 64 12.95 3.22 -1.79
CA PHE A 64 14.28 2.67 -1.50
C PHE A 64 15.12 2.55 -2.77
N LEU A 65 14.55 2.06 -3.88
CA LEU A 65 15.26 2.01 -5.16
C LEU A 65 15.74 3.39 -5.62
N MET A 66 14.88 4.40 -5.46
CA MET A 66 15.23 5.79 -5.80
C MET A 66 16.36 6.32 -4.90
N LYS A 67 16.33 6.01 -3.60
CA LYS A 67 17.41 6.34 -2.67
C LYS A 67 18.72 5.65 -3.05
N LEU A 68 18.67 4.36 -3.38
CA LEU A 68 19.84 3.59 -3.81
C LEU A 68 20.48 4.18 -5.07
N VAL A 69 19.67 4.54 -6.08
CA VAL A 69 20.15 5.21 -7.30
C VAL A 69 20.76 6.56 -6.98
N ALA A 70 20.16 7.36 -6.10
CA ALA A 70 20.67 8.66 -5.69
C ALA A 70 22.02 8.54 -4.96
N VAL A 71 22.15 7.58 -4.03
CA VAL A 71 23.39 7.30 -3.31
C VAL A 71 24.50 6.88 -4.28
N ALA A 72 24.19 5.98 -5.22
CA ALA A 72 25.13 5.52 -6.22
C ALA A 72 25.61 6.64 -7.17
N ALA A 73 24.70 7.53 -7.58
CA ALA A 73 24.98 8.61 -8.52
C ALA A 73 25.71 9.79 -7.87
N ALA A 74 25.33 10.17 -6.65
CA ALA A 74 25.80 11.40 -6.01
C ALA A 74 26.84 11.18 -4.89
N ARG A 75 27.14 9.91 -4.55
CA ARG A 75 28.05 9.52 -3.44
C ARG A 75 27.68 10.18 -2.11
N LEU A 76 26.37 10.23 -1.82
CA LEU A 76 25.82 10.95 -0.66
C LEU A 76 25.96 10.17 0.66
N ALA A 77 26.08 8.84 0.59
CA ALA A 77 26.15 7.97 1.77
C ALA A 77 26.80 6.62 1.38
N GLU A 78 27.14 5.83 2.39
CA GLU A 78 27.57 4.45 2.19
C GLU A 78 26.37 3.56 1.83
N PRO A 79 26.37 2.88 0.67
CA PRO A 79 25.26 2.03 0.23
C PRO A 79 24.92 0.92 1.25
N GLY A 80 25.92 0.37 1.95
CA GLY A 80 25.74 -0.66 2.96
C GLY A 80 24.86 -0.20 4.10
N GLN A 81 25.08 1.00 4.64
CA GLN A 81 24.27 1.56 5.72
C GLN A 81 22.81 1.73 5.29
N LEU A 82 22.58 2.23 4.08
CA LEU A 82 21.22 2.38 3.55
C LEU A 82 20.49 1.03 3.45
N ILE A 83 21.19 -0.04 3.05
CA ILE A 83 20.64 -1.39 2.95
C ILE A 83 20.30 -1.92 4.36
N GLU A 84 21.20 -1.76 5.32
CA GLU A 84 20.97 -2.22 6.70
C GLU A 84 19.79 -1.50 7.38
N ASP A 85 19.69 -0.19 7.23
CA ASP A 85 18.58 0.60 7.75
C ASP A 85 17.24 0.11 7.14
N GLN A 86 17.21 -0.13 5.84
CA GLN A 86 16.02 -0.65 5.16
C GLN A 86 15.68 -2.09 5.58
N ARG A 87 16.69 -2.93 5.77
CA ARG A 87 16.54 -4.30 6.28
C ARG A 87 15.89 -4.29 7.67
N HIS A 88 16.36 -3.41 8.54
CA HIS A 88 15.80 -3.25 9.89
C HIS A 88 14.30 -2.90 9.85
N GLU A 89 13.92 -1.94 9.02
CA GLU A 89 12.53 -1.51 8.82
C GLU A 89 11.64 -2.66 8.30
N TYR A 90 12.13 -3.43 7.32
CA TYR A 90 11.37 -4.57 6.79
C TYR A 90 11.20 -5.69 7.83
N LEU A 91 12.25 -5.98 8.60
CA LEU A 91 12.16 -6.97 9.69
C LEU A 91 11.23 -6.51 10.81
N GLN A 92 11.19 -5.22 11.13
CA GLN A 92 10.22 -4.68 12.09
C GLN A 92 8.80 -4.81 11.55
N SER A 93 8.57 -4.44 10.30
CA SER A 93 7.26 -4.59 9.64
C SER A 93 6.78 -6.05 9.61
N LEU A 94 7.68 -7.01 9.38
CA LEU A 94 7.34 -8.43 9.46
C LEU A 94 6.89 -8.86 10.86
N ARG A 95 7.59 -8.43 11.91
CA ARG A 95 7.19 -8.73 13.30
C ARG A 95 5.81 -8.17 13.62
N ASP A 96 5.51 -6.95 13.16
CA ASP A 96 4.22 -6.30 13.39
C ASP A 96 3.09 -7.05 12.65
N LEU A 97 3.33 -7.49 11.42
CA LEU A 97 2.37 -8.27 10.63
C LEU A 97 2.14 -9.67 11.21
N ASP A 98 3.20 -10.34 11.66
CA ASP A 98 3.07 -11.65 12.34
C ASP A 98 2.25 -11.52 13.64
N GLY A 99 2.45 -10.43 14.39
CA GLY A 99 1.61 -10.10 15.56
C GLY A 99 0.13 -9.89 15.20
N LEU A 100 -0.14 -9.27 14.05
CA LEU A 100 -1.51 -9.12 13.54
C LEU A 100 -2.13 -10.47 13.18
N LEU A 101 -1.41 -11.38 12.52
CA LEU A 101 -1.92 -12.72 12.19
C LEU A 101 -2.31 -13.54 13.43
N GLN A 102 -1.54 -13.40 14.51
CA GLN A 102 -1.80 -14.13 15.76
C GLN A 102 -3.00 -13.55 16.53
N SER A 103 -3.40 -12.32 16.27
CA SER A 103 -4.58 -11.71 16.86
C SER A 103 -5.84 -12.21 16.14
N ALA A 104 -6.61 -13.09 16.77
CA ALA A 104 -7.81 -13.77 16.23
C ALA A 104 -8.99 -12.83 15.82
N ARG A 105 -8.74 -11.55 15.53
CA ARG A 105 -9.76 -10.51 15.28
C ARG A 105 -10.00 -10.17 13.82
N HIS A 106 -9.34 -10.86 12.89
CA HIS A 106 -9.40 -10.48 11.48
C HIS A 106 -10.25 -11.48 10.67
N GLY A 107 -11.18 -10.96 9.86
CA GLY A 107 -11.91 -11.77 8.90
C GLY A 107 -10.98 -12.32 7.80
N PRO A 108 -11.44 -13.34 7.03
CA PRO A 108 -10.60 -14.04 6.03
C PRO A 108 -9.91 -13.11 5.03
N THR A 109 -10.59 -12.05 4.57
CA THR A 109 -10.03 -11.07 3.64
C THR A 109 -8.87 -10.29 4.25
N ALA A 110 -8.99 -9.87 5.52
CA ALA A 110 -7.90 -9.16 6.20
C ALA A 110 -6.69 -10.07 6.41
N GLN A 111 -6.91 -11.35 6.70
CA GLN A 111 -5.84 -12.34 6.80
C GLN A 111 -5.07 -12.48 5.47
N LEU A 112 -5.77 -12.63 4.35
CA LEU A 112 -5.14 -12.68 3.02
C LEU A 112 -4.29 -11.43 2.72
N LEU A 113 -4.76 -10.25 3.12
CA LEU A 113 -4.00 -9.00 2.94
C LEU A 113 -2.70 -9.01 3.76
N VAL A 114 -2.76 -9.48 5.01
CA VAL A 114 -1.57 -9.57 5.87
C VAL A 114 -0.60 -10.60 5.33
N GLU A 115 -1.06 -11.79 4.97
CA GLU A 115 -0.24 -12.85 4.36
C GLU A 115 0.44 -12.37 3.07
N GLY A 116 -0.30 -11.69 2.18
CA GLY A 116 0.24 -11.10 0.97
C GLY A 116 1.31 -10.03 1.26
N SER A 117 1.12 -9.21 2.30
CA SER A 117 2.11 -8.23 2.74
C SER A 117 3.38 -8.87 3.26
N ILE A 118 3.28 -9.97 4.02
CA ILE A 118 4.42 -10.75 4.51
C ILE A 118 5.22 -11.33 3.35
N LEU A 119 4.55 -11.91 2.35
CA LEU A 119 5.20 -12.46 1.16
C LEU A 119 5.97 -11.39 0.39
N HIS A 120 5.41 -10.20 0.25
CA HIS A 120 6.10 -9.09 -0.41
C HIS A 120 7.33 -8.61 0.38
N LEU A 121 7.22 -8.46 1.69
CA LEU A 121 8.36 -8.06 2.53
C LEU A 121 9.49 -9.09 2.52
N ARG A 122 9.16 -10.38 2.48
CA ARG A 122 10.17 -11.44 2.32
C ARG A 122 10.92 -11.33 0.99
N ALA A 123 10.19 -11.12 -0.11
CA ALA A 123 10.80 -10.89 -1.42
C ALA A 123 11.67 -9.62 -1.44
N ASP A 124 11.22 -8.55 -0.78
CA ASP A 124 12.01 -7.32 -0.65
C ASP A 124 13.30 -7.54 0.17
N LEU A 125 13.28 -8.37 1.22
CA LEU A 125 14.47 -8.76 1.98
C LEU A 125 15.45 -9.59 1.13
N GLU A 126 14.98 -10.58 0.39
CA GLU A 126 15.80 -11.34 -0.55
C GLU A 126 16.44 -10.43 -1.62
N TRP A 127 15.71 -9.41 -2.05
CA TRP A 127 16.24 -8.43 -2.97
C TRP A 127 17.33 -7.54 -2.36
N LEU A 128 17.20 -7.15 -1.08
CA LEU A 128 18.31 -6.46 -0.38
C LEU A 128 19.57 -7.32 -0.31
N ASP A 129 19.45 -8.62 -0.02
CA ASP A 129 20.58 -9.56 0.00
C ASP A 129 21.26 -9.64 -1.36
N LEU A 130 20.46 -9.65 -2.45
CA LEU A 130 20.99 -9.64 -3.81
C LEU A 130 21.73 -8.35 -4.13
N ILE A 131 21.21 -7.18 -3.74
CA ILE A 131 21.85 -5.88 -3.95
C ILE A 131 23.18 -5.85 -3.20
N GLU A 132 23.17 -6.21 -1.92
CA GLU A 132 24.37 -6.22 -1.07
C GLU A 132 25.45 -7.11 -1.66
N SER A 133 25.12 -8.33 -2.05
CA SER A 133 26.08 -9.27 -2.65
C SER A 133 26.72 -8.72 -3.94
N ARG A 134 25.95 -7.99 -4.76
CA ARG A 134 26.48 -7.35 -5.98
C ARG A 134 27.37 -6.16 -5.68
N LEU A 135 26.99 -5.32 -4.71
CA LEU A 135 27.81 -4.17 -4.32
C LEU A 135 29.15 -4.60 -3.71
N VAL A 136 29.16 -5.67 -2.90
CA VAL A 136 30.39 -6.28 -2.36
C VAL A 136 31.26 -6.81 -3.50
N ALA A 137 30.68 -7.54 -4.46
CA ALA A 137 31.41 -8.08 -5.61
C ALA A 137 32.02 -6.97 -6.51
N GLU A 138 31.41 -5.79 -6.56
CA GLU A 138 31.91 -4.62 -7.29
C GLU A 138 32.91 -3.78 -6.47
N GLY A 139 33.25 -4.17 -5.24
CA GLY A 139 34.17 -3.44 -4.35
C GLY A 139 33.61 -2.07 -3.89
N ARG A 140 32.31 -1.91 -3.90
CA ARG A 140 31.60 -0.66 -3.49
C ARG A 140 31.12 -0.68 -2.05
N VAL A 141 31.26 -1.80 -1.38
CA VAL A 141 30.99 -1.97 0.05
C VAL A 141 32.20 -2.72 0.64
N VAL A 142 32.94 -2.06 1.49
CA VAL A 142 33.95 -2.65 2.40
C VAL A 142 33.55 -2.29 3.80
#